data_fd5deb692cd1d9d538772be6d414202e
#
_entry.id   fd5deb692cd1d9d538772be6d414202e
#
_cell.length_a   1.000
_cell.length_b   1.000
_cell.length_c   1.000
_cell.angle_alpha   90.00
_cell.angle_beta   90.00
_cell.angle_gamma   90.00
#
_symmetry.space_group_name_H-M   'P 1'
#
loop_
_entity.id
_entity.type
_entity.pdbx_description
1 polymer ?
#
loop_
_entity_poly.entity_id
_entity_poly.type
_entity_poly.pdbx_seq_one_letter_code
_entity_poly.pdbx_strand_id
1 'polypeptide(L)'
;MVQTEIQKNFSHMNDMQKQAVFCTEGPLLILAGAGSGKTTVLVNRIAYILQCELCKPWQILAITFTNKAAGELKERICATVPEGGADIWAATFHSTCARILRRYGDRIGYRWGGEISLYKSFHGLRD
;
A
#
# COMPACT_ATOMS: atom_id res chain seq x y z
N MET A 1 26.29 -5.73 0.00
CA MET A 1 26.81 -5.03 1.19
C MET A 1 25.84 -3.99 1.75
N VAL A 2 25.32 -3.08 0.93
CA VAL A 2 24.36 -2.06 1.38
C VAL A 2 23.07 -2.67 1.94
N GLN A 3 22.49 -3.66 1.28
CA GLN A 3 21.29 -4.34 1.76
C GLN A 3 21.52 -5.03 3.11
N THR A 4 22.68 -5.64 3.33
CA THR A 4 23.00 -6.29 4.59
C THR A 4 23.08 -5.29 5.75
N GLU A 5 23.61 -4.11 5.51
CA GLU A 5 23.63 -3.03 6.50
C GLU A 5 22.21 -2.55 6.82
N ILE A 6 21.37 -2.37 5.79
CA ILE A 6 19.99 -1.96 5.95
C ILE A 6 19.19 -3.01 6.73
N GLN A 7 19.42 -4.29 6.48
CA GLN A 7 18.75 -5.39 7.18
C GLN A 7 18.95 -5.35 8.69
N LYS A 8 20.04 -4.80 9.18
CA LYS A 8 20.29 -4.64 10.62
C LYS A 8 19.24 -3.76 11.29
N ASN A 9 18.63 -2.82 10.57
CA ASN A 9 17.59 -1.95 11.09
C ASN A 9 16.31 -2.73 11.43
N PHE A 10 16.18 -3.96 10.98
CA PHE A 10 15.01 -4.82 11.17
C PHE A 10 15.27 -5.98 12.12
N SER A 11 16.34 -5.91 12.91
CA SER A 11 16.75 -6.98 13.83
C SER A 11 15.72 -7.29 14.94
N HIS A 12 14.79 -6.37 15.20
CA HIS A 12 13.71 -6.54 16.18
C HIS A 12 12.63 -7.53 15.72
N MET A 13 12.62 -7.93 14.46
CA MET A 13 11.64 -8.84 13.88
C MET A 13 12.09 -10.30 14.04
N ASN A 14 11.13 -11.23 14.10
CA ASN A 14 11.46 -12.66 14.07
C ASN A 14 11.88 -13.12 12.66
N ASP A 15 12.37 -14.34 12.55
CA ASP A 15 12.92 -14.85 11.29
C ASP A 15 11.87 -14.93 10.17
N MET A 16 10.64 -15.35 10.47
CA MET A 16 9.56 -15.43 9.49
C MET A 16 9.15 -14.04 8.99
N GLN A 17 9.08 -13.06 9.89
CA GLN A 17 8.80 -11.68 9.53
C GLN A 17 9.91 -11.10 8.66
N LYS A 18 11.18 -11.37 9.01
CA LYS A 18 12.33 -10.93 8.19
C LYS A 18 12.28 -11.52 6.79
N GLN A 19 11.93 -12.80 6.64
CA GLN A 19 11.78 -13.41 5.32
C GLN A 19 10.75 -12.67 4.48
N ALA A 20 9.60 -12.33 5.06
CA ALA A 20 8.55 -11.59 4.37
C ALA A 20 8.98 -10.16 4.00
N VAL A 21 9.68 -9.48 4.91
CA VAL A 21 10.15 -8.10 4.70
C VAL A 21 11.24 -8.03 3.62
N PHE A 22 12.17 -8.98 3.62
CA PHE A 22 13.33 -8.94 2.73
C PHE A 22 13.08 -9.55 1.35
N CYS A 23 11.95 -10.25 1.16
CA CYS A 23 11.56 -10.80 -0.14
C CYS A 23 10.95 -9.70 -1.02
N THR A 24 11.78 -9.07 -1.84
CA THR A 24 11.38 -7.92 -2.67
C THR A 24 11.17 -8.26 -4.15
N GLU A 25 11.54 -9.47 -4.56
CA GLU A 25 11.43 -9.90 -5.95
C GLU A 25 10.20 -10.78 -6.17
N GLY A 26 9.40 -10.43 -7.17
CA GLY A 26 8.25 -11.21 -7.60
C GLY A 26 7.04 -11.17 -6.64
N PRO A 27 5.97 -11.88 -6.99
CA PRO A 27 4.79 -11.98 -6.14
C PRO A 27 5.08 -12.72 -4.84
N LEU A 28 4.53 -12.22 -3.74
CA LEU A 28 4.66 -12.82 -2.41
C LEU A 28 3.28 -12.90 -1.76
N LEU A 29 2.91 -14.09 -1.30
CA LEU A 29 1.72 -14.30 -0.47
C LEU A 29 2.15 -14.61 0.96
N ILE A 30 1.64 -13.85 1.91
CA ILE A 30 1.90 -14.03 3.33
C ILE A 30 0.61 -14.48 4.00
N LEU A 31 0.61 -15.71 4.55
CA LEU A 31 -0.52 -16.24 5.31
C LEU A 31 -0.25 -16.01 6.80
N ALA A 32 -1.13 -15.26 7.44
CA ALA A 32 -0.97 -14.90 8.84
C ALA A 32 -2.34 -14.79 9.53
N GLY A 33 -2.43 -15.33 10.73
CA GLY A 33 -3.64 -15.24 11.54
C GLY A 33 -3.84 -13.86 12.17
N ALA A 34 -5.01 -13.64 12.73
CA ALA A 34 -5.31 -12.42 13.50
C ALA A 34 -4.31 -12.26 14.66
N GLY A 35 -3.83 -11.04 14.88
CA GLY A 35 -2.87 -10.76 15.96
C GLY A 35 -1.43 -11.20 15.68
N SER A 36 -1.12 -11.68 14.48
CA SER A 36 0.22 -12.15 14.11
C SER A 36 1.19 -11.05 13.66
N GLY A 37 0.76 -9.78 13.72
CA GLY A 37 1.61 -8.66 13.30
C GLY A 37 1.68 -8.43 11.80
N LYS A 38 0.64 -8.80 11.05
CA LYS A 38 0.58 -8.61 9.58
C LYS A 38 0.85 -7.17 9.15
N THR A 39 0.23 -6.21 9.82
CA THR A 39 0.41 -4.79 9.49
C THR A 39 1.84 -4.34 9.76
N THR A 40 2.44 -4.83 10.84
CA THR A 40 3.83 -4.55 11.16
C THR A 40 4.76 -5.05 10.05
N VAL A 41 4.54 -6.26 9.55
CA VAL A 41 5.30 -6.83 8.43
C VAL A 41 5.14 -5.96 7.18
N LEU A 42 3.91 -5.57 6.85
CA LEU A 42 3.63 -4.73 5.67
C LEU A 42 4.34 -3.39 5.75
N VAL A 43 4.24 -2.70 6.88
CA VAL A 43 4.89 -1.39 7.11
C VAL A 43 6.41 -1.51 7.03
N ASN A 44 6.98 -2.53 7.66
CA ASN A 44 8.43 -2.75 7.62
C ASN A 44 8.92 -3.17 6.23
N ARG A 45 8.12 -3.92 5.47
CA ARG A 45 8.44 -4.25 4.08
C ARG A 45 8.52 -3.00 3.21
N ILE A 46 7.58 -2.09 3.37
CA ILE A 46 7.60 -0.78 2.70
C ILE A 46 8.86 0.00 3.09
N ALA A 47 9.17 0.07 4.38
CA ALA A 47 10.35 0.76 4.87
C ALA A 47 11.64 0.16 4.28
N TYR A 48 11.73 -1.15 4.22
CA TYR A 48 12.88 -1.86 3.64
C TYR A 48 13.05 -1.55 2.14
N ILE A 49 11.96 -1.60 1.38
CA ILE A 49 11.97 -1.28 -0.06
C ILE A 49 12.49 0.14 -0.29
N LEU A 50 12.05 1.10 0.52
CA LEU A 50 12.47 2.49 0.39
C LEU A 50 13.91 2.71 0.85
N GLN A 51 14.34 2.08 1.93
CA GLN A 51 15.73 2.16 2.40
C GLN A 51 16.71 1.56 1.40
N CYS A 52 16.31 0.50 0.70
CA CYS A 52 17.10 -0.10 -0.36
C CYS A 52 17.02 0.66 -1.69
N GLU A 53 16.26 1.74 -1.74
CA GLU A 53 16.07 2.56 -2.94
C GLU A 53 15.60 1.77 -4.17
N LEU A 54 14.76 0.73 -3.94
CA LEU A 54 14.23 -0.11 -5.02
C LEU A 54 13.17 0.61 -5.85
N CYS A 55 12.49 1.59 -5.25
CA CYS A 55 11.52 2.45 -5.93
C CYS A 55 11.32 3.74 -5.15
N LYS A 56 10.58 4.67 -5.73
CA LYS A 56 10.21 5.93 -5.08
C LYS A 56 8.92 5.75 -4.28
N PRO A 57 8.68 6.55 -3.21
CA PRO A 57 7.47 6.43 -2.40
C PRO A 57 6.16 6.47 -3.20
N TRP A 58 6.06 7.36 -4.17
CA TRP A 58 4.85 7.50 -5.02
C TRP A 58 4.63 6.32 -5.98
N GLN A 59 5.56 5.40 -6.08
CA GLN A 59 5.44 4.18 -6.87
C GLN A 59 4.89 3.00 -6.05
N ILE A 60 4.62 3.21 -4.76
CA ILE A 60 4.08 2.18 -3.87
C ILE A 60 2.58 2.41 -3.68
N LEU A 61 1.80 1.36 -3.92
CA LEU A 61 0.38 1.32 -3.67
C LEU A 61 0.09 0.26 -2.61
N ALA A 62 -0.49 0.69 -1.49
CA ALA A 62 -0.92 -0.19 -0.40
C ALA A 62 -2.45 -0.14 -0.30
N ILE A 63 -3.11 -1.28 -0.51
CA ILE A 63 -4.57 -1.35 -0.57
C ILE A 63 -5.11 -2.09 0.64
N THR A 64 -6.18 -1.55 1.24
CA THR A 64 -6.93 -2.14 2.33
C THR A 64 -8.42 -2.20 1.97
N PHE A 65 -9.24 -2.82 2.82
CA PHE A 65 -10.68 -2.93 2.58
C PHE A 65 -11.50 -1.77 3.16
N THR A 66 -11.05 -1.15 4.26
CA THR A 66 -11.82 -0.11 4.95
C THR A 66 -11.04 1.20 5.01
N ASN A 67 -11.76 2.32 5.07
CA ASN A 67 -11.16 3.64 5.24
C ASN A 67 -10.41 3.74 6.58
N LYS A 68 -10.93 3.12 7.63
CA LYS A 68 -10.26 3.08 8.94
C LYS A 68 -8.91 2.37 8.84
N ALA A 69 -8.87 1.19 8.23
CA ALA A 69 -7.63 0.45 8.05
C ALA A 69 -6.63 1.21 7.17
N ALA A 70 -7.11 1.87 6.12
CA ALA A 70 -6.25 2.70 5.26
C ALA A 70 -5.64 3.88 6.03
N GLY A 71 -6.43 4.54 6.87
CA GLY A 71 -5.95 5.63 7.73
C GLY A 71 -4.89 5.16 8.73
N GLU A 72 -5.16 4.06 9.43
CA GLU A 72 -4.23 3.46 10.39
C GLU A 72 -2.92 3.04 9.71
N LEU A 73 -3.02 2.42 8.53
CA LEU A 73 -1.85 2.03 7.74
C LEU A 73 -1.02 3.25 7.34
N LYS A 74 -1.67 4.31 6.89
CA LYS A 74 -1.01 5.56 6.51
C LYS A 74 -0.26 6.19 7.69
N GLU A 75 -0.90 6.25 8.85
CA GLU A 75 -0.27 6.77 10.08
C GLU A 75 0.98 5.96 10.46
N ARG A 76 0.89 4.63 10.41
CA ARG A 76 2.01 3.75 10.73
C ARG A 76 3.14 3.88 9.73
N ILE A 77 2.82 3.99 8.45
CA ILE A 77 3.82 4.23 7.39
C ILE A 77 4.54 5.55 7.65
N CYS A 78 3.81 6.63 7.90
CA CYS A 78 4.41 7.94 8.15
C CYS A 78 5.28 7.96 9.41
N ALA A 79 4.90 7.21 10.44
CA ALA A 79 5.69 7.09 11.67
C ALA A 79 6.98 6.28 11.44
N THR A 80 6.93 5.25 10.61
CA THR A 80 8.09 4.37 10.34
C THR A 80 9.00 4.94 9.26
N VAL A 81 8.43 5.64 8.28
CA VAL A 81 9.15 6.25 7.15
C VAL A 81 8.86 7.76 7.16
N PRO A 82 9.57 8.56 7.98
CA PRO A 82 9.31 10.00 8.07
C PRO A 82 9.53 10.72 6.74
N GLU A 83 10.54 10.31 5.97
CA GLU A 83 10.81 10.87 4.65
C GLU A 83 10.11 10.05 3.57
N GLY A 84 9.11 10.64 2.94
CA GLY A 84 8.40 10.04 1.82
C GLY A 84 7.19 9.17 2.20
N GLY A 85 6.97 8.87 3.48
CA GLY A 85 5.80 8.07 3.90
C GLY A 85 4.47 8.69 3.48
N ALA A 86 4.38 10.01 3.46
CA ALA A 86 3.19 10.73 3.03
C ALA A 86 2.91 10.59 1.52
N ASP A 87 3.93 10.29 0.73
CA ASP A 87 3.81 10.15 -0.73
C ASP A 87 3.39 8.74 -1.16
N ILE A 88 3.38 7.78 -0.26
CA ILE A 88 2.89 6.43 -0.52
C ILE A 88 1.38 6.46 -0.67
N TRP A 89 0.88 5.79 -1.68
CA TRP A 89 -0.56 5.71 -1.93
C TRP A 89 -1.17 4.57 -1.09
N ALA A 90 -1.64 4.90 0.12
CA ALA A 90 -2.36 3.98 0.99
C ALA A 90 -3.86 4.31 0.93
N ALA A 91 -4.69 3.38 0.45
CA ALA A 91 -6.10 3.61 0.19
C ALA A 91 -6.91 2.31 0.18
N THR A 92 -8.23 2.43 0.12
CA THR A 92 -9.11 1.29 -0.11
C THR A 92 -9.16 0.93 -1.60
N PHE A 93 -9.67 -0.27 -1.92
CA PHE A 93 -9.93 -0.65 -3.30
C PHE A 93 -10.85 0.36 -4.00
N HIS A 94 -11.95 0.74 -3.36
CA HIS A 94 -12.90 1.70 -3.93
C HIS A 94 -12.26 3.05 -4.22
N SER A 95 -11.53 3.60 -3.27
CA SER A 95 -10.82 4.88 -3.44
C SER A 95 -9.78 4.81 -4.53
N THR A 96 -9.04 3.70 -4.61
CA THR A 96 -8.03 3.47 -5.64
C THR A 96 -8.66 3.41 -7.03
N CYS A 97 -9.73 2.63 -7.20
CA CYS A 97 -10.44 2.51 -8.47
C CYS A 97 -11.06 3.85 -8.88
N ALA A 98 -11.67 4.57 -7.95
CA ALA A 98 -12.24 5.89 -8.21
C ALA A 98 -11.17 6.86 -8.72
N ARG A 99 -10.00 6.87 -8.10
CA ARG A 99 -8.88 7.73 -8.50
C ARG A 99 -8.34 7.38 -9.89
N ILE A 100 -8.24 6.09 -10.21
CA ILE A 100 -7.83 5.63 -11.53
C ILE A 100 -8.85 6.05 -12.59
N LEU A 101 -10.15 5.89 -12.31
CA LEU A 101 -11.21 6.27 -13.23
C LEU A 101 -11.28 7.79 -13.46
N ARG A 102 -11.04 8.59 -12.43
CA ARG A 102 -10.94 10.05 -12.57
C ARG A 102 -9.87 10.45 -13.57
N ARG A 103 -8.75 9.74 -13.53
CA ARG A 103 -7.59 10.10 -14.35
C ARG A 103 -7.63 9.51 -15.75
N TYR A 104 -8.17 8.31 -15.91
CA TYR A 104 -8.10 7.54 -17.16
C TYR A 104 -9.45 7.09 -17.70
N GLY A 105 -10.55 7.42 -17.04
CA GLY A 105 -11.88 6.96 -17.42
C GLY A 105 -12.33 7.38 -18.81
N ASP A 106 -11.82 8.52 -19.30
CA ASP A 106 -12.07 9.02 -20.65
C ASP A 106 -11.63 8.03 -21.72
N ARG A 107 -10.60 7.23 -21.46
CA ARG A 107 -10.08 6.22 -22.40
C ARG A 107 -11.07 5.08 -22.66
N ILE A 108 -12.03 4.88 -21.75
CA ILE A 108 -13.08 3.88 -21.89
C ILE A 108 -14.46 4.52 -22.09
N GLY A 109 -14.49 5.80 -22.50
CA GLY A 109 -15.71 6.55 -22.76
C GLY A 109 -16.41 7.10 -21.52
N TYR A 110 -15.74 7.12 -20.38
CA TYR A 110 -16.29 7.58 -19.11
C TYR A 110 -16.02 9.06 -18.90
N ARG A 111 -17.09 9.85 -18.69
CA ARG A 111 -16.97 11.29 -18.37
C ARG A 111 -17.12 11.51 -16.88
N TRP A 112 -16.10 12.11 -16.27
CA TRP A 112 -16.14 12.46 -14.86
C TRP A 112 -17.05 13.66 -14.62
N GLY A 113 -18.08 13.47 -13.80
CA GLY A 113 -19.01 14.53 -13.39
C GLY A 113 -19.00 14.85 -11.91
N GLY A 114 -18.01 14.32 -11.15
CA GLY A 114 -17.91 14.45 -9.70
C GLY A 114 -18.14 13.13 -8.97
N GLU A 115 -17.90 13.11 -7.67
CA GLU A 115 -17.97 11.88 -6.85
C GLU A 115 -19.35 11.21 -6.89
N ILE A 116 -20.40 12.02 -6.81
CA ILE A 116 -21.78 11.53 -6.82
C ILE A 116 -22.12 10.83 -8.14
N SER A 117 -21.65 11.40 -9.26
CA SER A 117 -21.87 10.82 -10.59
C SER A 117 -21.18 9.48 -10.75
N LEU A 118 -19.95 9.34 -10.24
CA LEU A 118 -19.21 8.08 -10.28
C LEU A 118 -19.94 7.00 -9.48
N TYR A 119 -20.38 7.32 -8.27
CA TYR A 119 -21.14 6.39 -7.42
C TYR A 119 -22.43 5.92 -8.08
N LYS A 120 -23.21 6.84 -8.65
CA LYS A 120 -24.46 6.52 -9.36
C LYS A 120 -24.20 5.63 -10.56
N SER A 121 -23.13 5.87 -11.31
CA SER A 121 -22.79 5.08 -12.49
C SER A 121 -22.40 3.65 -12.12
N PHE A 122 -21.67 3.45 -11.04
CA PHE A 122 -21.36 2.12 -10.54
C PHE A 122 -22.59 1.35 -10.07
N HIS A 123 -23.57 2.03 -9.49
CA HIS A 123 -24.82 1.41 -9.05
C HIS A 123 -25.76 1.13 -10.21
N GLY A 124 -25.73 1.94 -11.26
CA GLY A 124 -26.50 1.71 -12.48
C GLY A 124 -26.03 0.52 -13.30
N LEU A 125 -24.79 0.11 -13.15
CA LEU A 125 -24.24 -1.08 -13.80
C LEU A 125 -24.69 -2.41 -13.16
N ARG A 126 -25.41 -2.37 -12.03
CA ARG A 126 -25.98 -3.56 -11.37
C ARG A 126 -27.38 -3.93 -11.84
N ASP A 127 -28.00 -3.05 -12.55
CA ASP A 127 -29.32 -3.24 -13.13
C ASP A 127 -29.18 -3.61 -14.60
#